data_cce4ba4abb903be93be2f255ca9a20a3
#
_entry.id   cce4ba4abb903be93be2f255ca9a20a3
#
_cell.length_a   1.000
_cell.length_b   1.000
_cell.length_c   1.000
_cell.angle_alpha   90.00
_cell.angle_beta   90.00
_cell.angle_gamma   90.00
#
_symmetry.space_group_name_H-M   'P 1'
#
loop_
_entity.id
_entity.type
_entity.pdbx_description
1 polymer ?
#
loop_
_entity_poly.entity_id
_entity_poly.type
_entity_poly.pdbx_seq_one_letter_code
_entity_poly.pdbx_strand_id
1 'polypeptide(L)'
;LFDGMSCGRLALDRLGVKVNNYYASEIDKFAIQVSNDNWNDVTQIGDVNNVKQWYEENDKPSIDLMLMGSPCQGFSNASQSKLNFEHPQSKLFFVAVEIMKLVKPKYFLLENVKMKKDWQDIITSYMGVEPILINSSLVSAQNRERLYWTNLPNLQQPTDKEILLKNILDDEPFSETYPNYM
;
A
#
# COMPACT_ATOMS: atom_id res chain seq x y z
N LEU A 1 -6.13 3.59 -1.76
CA LEU A 1 -5.48 4.45 -2.76
C LEU A 1 -4.12 3.88 -3.14
N PHE A 2 -3.78 3.89 -4.44
CA PHE A 2 -2.58 3.22 -4.98
C PHE A 2 -2.62 1.72 -4.67
N ASP A 3 -3.71 1.09 -5.06
CA ASP A 3 -4.16 -0.22 -4.56
C ASP A 3 -3.30 -1.40 -5.09
N GLY A 4 -2.64 -1.21 -6.22
CA GLY A 4 -1.91 -2.28 -6.87
C GLY A 4 -2.83 -3.45 -7.24
N MET A 5 -2.46 -4.64 -6.86
CA MET A 5 -3.20 -5.89 -7.12
C MET A 5 -4.25 -6.20 -6.04
N SER A 6 -4.72 -5.21 -5.29
CA SER A 6 -5.68 -5.35 -4.17
C SER A 6 -5.16 -6.23 -3.02
N CYS A 7 -3.87 -6.10 -2.68
CA CYS A 7 -3.30 -6.80 -1.51
C CYS A 7 -4.00 -6.42 -0.20
N GLY A 8 -4.53 -5.21 -0.09
CA GLY A 8 -5.37 -4.79 1.04
C GLY A 8 -6.66 -5.61 1.14
N ARG A 9 -7.33 -5.88 0.01
CA ARG A 9 -8.53 -6.73 -0.04
C ARG A 9 -8.21 -8.16 0.41
N LEU A 10 -7.08 -8.70 -0.06
CA LEU A 10 -6.59 -10.02 0.35
C LEU A 10 -6.29 -10.09 1.86
N ALA A 11 -5.67 -9.05 2.40
CA ALA A 11 -5.36 -9.00 3.83
C ALA A 11 -6.64 -9.01 4.69
N LEU A 12 -7.67 -8.24 4.30
CA LEU A 12 -8.96 -8.21 4.98
C LEU A 12 -9.65 -9.58 4.91
N ASP A 13 -9.60 -10.23 3.75
CA ASP A 13 -10.16 -11.58 3.57
C ASP A 13 -9.49 -12.61 4.48
N ARG A 14 -8.16 -12.63 4.52
CA ARG A 14 -7.38 -13.53 5.39
C ARG A 14 -7.62 -13.30 6.88
N LEU A 15 -8.00 -12.08 7.25
CA LEU A 15 -8.38 -11.72 8.63
C LEU A 15 -9.85 -12.05 8.94
N GLY A 16 -10.62 -12.56 7.98
CA GLY A 16 -12.05 -12.83 8.13
C GLY A 16 -12.90 -11.55 8.29
N VAL A 17 -12.38 -10.40 7.87
CA VAL A 17 -13.11 -9.14 7.93
C VAL A 17 -14.11 -9.10 6.78
N LYS A 18 -15.39 -8.95 7.13
CA LYS A 18 -16.45 -8.78 6.11
C LYS A 18 -16.29 -7.42 5.44
N VAL A 19 -16.07 -7.43 4.15
CA VAL A 19 -16.01 -6.25 3.29
C VAL A 19 -17.33 -6.11 2.56
N ASN A 20 -18.03 -4.98 2.73
CA ASN A 20 -19.29 -4.72 2.03
C ASN A 20 -19.03 -4.03 0.69
N ASN A 21 -18.11 -3.06 0.68
CA ASN A 21 -17.68 -2.34 -0.52
C ASN A 21 -16.17 -2.14 -0.46
N TYR A 22 -15.50 -2.36 -1.58
CA TYR A 22 -14.07 -2.08 -1.71
C TYR A 22 -13.85 -1.19 -2.94
N TYR A 23 -13.36 0.01 -2.71
CA TYR A 23 -13.07 1.00 -3.76
C TYR A 23 -11.57 1.09 -3.96
N ALA A 24 -11.09 0.82 -5.17
CA ALA A 24 -9.68 0.78 -5.51
C ALA A 24 -9.32 1.93 -6.47
N SER A 25 -8.32 2.73 -6.10
CA SER A 25 -7.72 3.71 -7.00
C SER A 25 -6.36 3.20 -7.44
N GLU A 26 -6.26 2.83 -8.70
CA GLU A 26 -5.07 2.31 -9.37
C GLU A 26 -5.09 2.74 -10.85
N ILE A 27 -3.92 2.89 -11.47
CA ILE A 27 -3.78 3.24 -12.89
C ILE A 27 -3.02 2.20 -13.71
N ASP A 28 -2.29 1.30 -13.03
CA ASP A 28 -1.57 0.22 -13.71
C ASP A 28 -2.56 -0.84 -14.18
N LYS A 29 -2.69 -0.95 -15.51
CA LYS A 29 -3.63 -1.88 -16.15
C LYS A 29 -3.39 -3.34 -15.80
N PHE A 30 -2.15 -3.74 -15.55
CA PHE A 30 -1.82 -5.12 -15.20
C PHE A 30 -2.18 -5.41 -13.74
N ALA A 31 -1.92 -4.46 -12.84
CA ALA A 31 -2.34 -4.56 -11.45
C ALA A 31 -3.87 -4.62 -11.34
N ILE A 32 -4.58 -3.75 -12.09
CA ILE A 32 -6.05 -3.77 -12.18
C ILE A 32 -6.57 -5.10 -12.72
N GLN A 33 -5.94 -5.66 -13.75
CA GLN A 33 -6.33 -6.96 -14.29
C GLN A 33 -6.21 -8.06 -13.23
N VAL A 34 -5.06 -8.15 -12.54
CA VAL A 34 -4.86 -9.12 -11.45
C VAL A 34 -5.88 -8.93 -10.33
N SER A 35 -6.20 -7.68 -9.97
CA SER A 35 -7.25 -7.38 -9.00
C SER A 35 -8.60 -7.94 -9.45
N ASN A 36 -9.01 -7.64 -10.68
CA ASN A 36 -10.31 -8.07 -11.23
C ASN A 36 -10.41 -9.59 -11.42
N ASP A 37 -9.29 -10.26 -11.75
CA ASP A 37 -9.25 -11.72 -11.89
C ASP A 37 -9.42 -12.45 -10.54
N ASN A 38 -9.05 -11.79 -9.43
CA ASN A 38 -9.15 -12.36 -8.09
C ASN A 38 -10.38 -11.89 -7.30
N TRP A 39 -10.88 -10.69 -7.58
CA TRP A 39 -11.91 -10.04 -6.78
C TRP A 39 -13.00 -9.41 -7.65
N ASN A 40 -14.19 -9.99 -7.65
CA ASN A 40 -15.35 -9.46 -8.37
C ASN A 40 -16.13 -8.39 -7.56
N ASP A 41 -15.74 -8.15 -6.31
CA ASP A 41 -16.33 -7.17 -5.40
C ASP A 41 -15.51 -5.87 -5.29
N VAL A 42 -14.41 -5.74 -6.05
CA VAL A 42 -13.58 -4.53 -6.10
C VAL A 42 -14.12 -3.57 -7.17
N THR A 43 -14.47 -2.36 -6.75
CA THR A 43 -14.85 -1.27 -7.66
C THR A 43 -13.63 -0.42 -7.99
N GLN A 44 -13.16 -0.49 -9.23
CA GLN A 44 -12.06 0.35 -9.71
C GLN A 44 -12.53 1.78 -9.97
N ILE A 45 -11.90 2.76 -9.30
CA ILE A 45 -12.22 4.19 -9.44
C ILE A 45 -11.14 4.99 -10.18
N GLY A 46 -10.08 4.31 -10.64
CA GLY A 46 -9.07 4.87 -11.53
C GLY A 46 -8.05 5.77 -10.84
N ASP A 47 -7.67 6.86 -11.53
CA ASP A 47 -6.61 7.77 -11.08
C ASP A 47 -6.96 8.45 -9.75
N VAL A 48 -5.99 8.46 -8.83
CA VAL A 48 -6.12 9.11 -7.52
C VAL A 48 -6.49 10.60 -7.61
N ASN A 49 -6.08 11.28 -8.66
CA ASN A 49 -6.43 12.67 -8.89
C ASN A 49 -7.93 12.89 -9.12
N ASN A 50 -8.65 11.86 -9.56
CA ASN A 50 -10.10 11.91 -9.83
C ASN A 50 -10.95 11.41 -8.65
N VAL A 51 -10.33 10.87 -7.59
CA VAL A 51 -11.06 10.27 -6.46
C VAL A 51 -11.96 11.27 -5.75
N LYS A 52 -11.54 12.54 -5.62
CA LYS A 52 -12.39 13.57 -5.01
C LYS A 52 -13.68 13.80 -5.81
N GLN A 53 -13.54 13.93 -7.14
CA GLN A 53 -14.70 14.08 -8.02
C GLN A 53 -15.61 12.86 -7.95
N TRP A 54 -15.02 11.67 -8.07
CA TRP A 54 -15.77 10.41 -7.94
C TRP A 54 -16.53 10.33 -6.61
N TYR A 55 -15.90 10.70 -5.49
CA TYR A 55 -16.51 10.69 -4.17
C TYR A 55 -17.73 11.61 -4.09
N GLU A 56 -17.64 12.83 -4.65
CA GLU A 56 -18.74 13.80 -4.70
C GLU A 56 -19.89 13.32 -5.59
N GLU A 57 -19.60 12.66 -6.71
CA GLU A 57 -20.56 12.18 -7.70
C GLU A 57 -21.26 10.87 -7.29
N ASN A 58 -20.72 10.14 -6.29
CA ASN A 58 -21.23 8.85 -5.84
C ASN A 58 -21.78 8.90 -4.40
N ASP A 59 -22.54 9.95 -4.07
CA ASP A 59 -23.26 10.12 -2.79
C ASP A 59 -22.35 10.06 -1.54
N LYS A 60 -21.06 10.34 -1.67
CA LYS A 60 -20.09 10.42 -0.56
C LYS A 60 -20.16 9.19 0.35
N PRO A 61 -19.84 8.00 -0.13
CA PRO A 61 -19.94 6.78 0.65
C PRO A 61 -19.13 6.86 1.95
N SER A 62 -19.70 6.34 3.04
CA SER A 62 -18.98 6.24 4.29
C SER A 62 -17.84 5.21 4.18
N ILE A 63 -16.64 5.60 4.54
CA ILE A 63 -15.44 4.77 4.47
C ILE A 63 -14.95 4.45 5.89
N ASP A 64 -14.99 3.19 6.27
CA ASP A 64 -14.49 2.75 7.57
C ASP A 64 -12.96 2.69 7.61
N LEU A 65 -12.32 2.22 6.55
CA LEU A 65 -10.87 2.04 6.48
C LEU A 65 -10.33 2.56 5.15
N MET A 66 -9.29 3.38 5.21
CA MET A 66 -8.54 3.85 4.05
C MET A 66 -7.12 3.28 4.09
N LEU A 67 -6.78 2.45 3.09
CA LEU A 67 -5.43 1.95 2.86
C LEU A 67 -4.75 2.82 1.81
N MET A 68 -3.49 3.18 2.04
CA MET A 68 -2.72 4.06 1.16
C MET A 68 -1.28 3.56 1.02
N GLY A 69 -0.79 3.47 -0.22
CA GLY A 69 0.60 3.13 -0.52
C GLY A 69 1.17 4.11 -1.55
N SER A 70 1.34 5.39 -1.17
CA SER A 70 1.76 6.43 -2.12
C SER A 70 3.15 6.14 -2.72
N PRO A 71 3.37 6.42 -4.02
CA PRO A 71 4.66 6.20 -4.66
C PRO A 71 5.81 6.88 -3.91
N CYS A 72 6.90 6.13 -3.74
CA CYS A 72 8.06 6.54 -2.94
C CYS A 72 9.27 7.02 -3.75
N GLN A 73 9.14 7.17 -5.07
CA GLN A 73 10.31 7.40 -5.96
C GLN A 73 11.09 8.68 -5.62
N GLY A 74 10.47 9.68 -5.02
CA GLY A 74 11.17 10.86 -4.50
C GLY A 74 11.81 10.68 -3.11
N PHE A 75 11.41 9.66 -2.35
CA PHE A 75 11.83 9.45 -0.96
C PHE A 75 12.81 8.28 -0.79
N SER A 76 12.96 7.41 -1.80
CA SER A 76 13.85 6.24 -1.65
C SER A 76 15.31 6.67 -1.67
N ASN A 77 16.13 6.02 -0.85
CA ASN A 77 17.60 6.22 -0.85
C ASN A 77 18.25 5.86 -2.20
N ALA A 78 17.54 5.09 -3.06
CA ALA A 78 17.97 4.72 -4.40
C ALA A 78 17.63 5.80 -5.45
N SER A 79 16.84 6.81 -5.10
CA SER A 79 16.48 7.89 -6.03
C SER A 79 17.69 8.80 -6.26
N GLN A 80 18.15 8.87 -7.51
CA GLN A 80 19.17 9.84 -7.94
C GLN A 80 18.63 11.28 -8.02
N SER A 81 17.31 11.47 -7.96
CA SER A 81 16.68 12.79 -8.01
C SER A 81 16.65 13.41 -6.62
N LYS A 82 17.25 14.59 -6.48
CA LYS A 82 17.21 15.39 -5.24
C LYS A 82 15.90 16.14 -5.04
N LEU A 83 14.84 15.82 -5.80
CA LEU A 83 13.60 16.59 -5.85
C LEU A 83 12.66 16.37 -4.66
N ASN A 84 12.90 15.33 -3.83
CA ASN A 84 12.12 15.10 -2.58
C ASN A 84 10.60 15.22 -2.81
N PHE A 85 9.92 16.09 -2.05
CA PHE A 85 8.48 16.38 -2.18
C PHE A 85 8.10 17.14 -3.46
N GLU A 86 9.03 17.75 -4.16
CA GLU A 86 8.77 18.39 -5.47
C GLU A 86 8.70 17.38 -6.61
N HIS A 87 9.14 16.15 -6.38
CA HIS A 87 9.00 15.10 -7.37
C HIS A 87 7.51 14.83 -7.66
N PRO A 88 7.08 14.73 -8.92
CA PRO A 88 5.65 14.56 -9.27
C PRO A 88 4.96 13.41 -8.52
N GLN A 89 5.66 12.30 -8.33
CA GLN A 89 5.09 11.14 -7.61
C GLN A 89 5.04 11.35 -6.09
N SER A 90 5.95 12.13 -5.51
CA SER A 90 5.88 12.50 -4.09
C SER A 90 4.70 13.44 -3.82
N LYS A 91 4.29 14.25 -4.81
CA LYS A 91 3.09 15.10 -4.70
C LYS A 91 1.81 14.28 -4.52
N LEU A 92 1.78 13.04 -5.00
CA LEU A 92 0.63 12.15 -4.83
C LEU A 92 0.35 11.79 -3.37
N PHE A 93 1.35 11.85 -2.49
CA PHE A 93 1.13 11.76 -1.05
C PHE A 93 0.18 12.87 -0.56
N PHE A 94 0.39 14.11 -0.99
CA PHE A 94 -0.48 15.23 -0.57
C PHE A 94 -1.89 15.09 -1.13
N VAL A 95 -2.05 14.55 -2.34
CA VAL A 95 -3.37 14.21 -2.90
C VAL A 95 -4.08 13.20 -2.00
N ALA A 96 -3.37 12.14 -1.56
CA ALA A 96 -3.94 11.14 -0.64
C ALA A 96 -4.34 11.77 0.70
N VAL A 97 -3.53 12.67 1.26
CA VAL A 97 -3.85 13.42 2.48
C VAL A 97 -5.10 14.28 2.32
N GLU A 98 -5.26 14.95 1.19
CA GLU A 98 -6.45 15.75 0.91
C GLU A 98 -7.71 14.88 0.78
N ILE A 99 -7.60 13.72 0.13
CA ILE A 99 -8.70 12.75 0.04
C ILE A 99 -9.05 12.24 1.44
N MET A 100 -8.06 11.89 2.26
CA MET A 100 -8.28 11.45 3.63
C MET A 100 -9.01 12.51 4.47
N LYS A 101 -8.63 13.80 4.33
CA LYS A 101 -9.30 14.92 5.02
C LYS A 101 -10.74 15.12 4.55
N LEU A 102 -11.03 14.86 3.27
CA LEU A 102 -12.37 14.95 2.68
C LEU A 102 -13.25 13.79 3.16
N VAL A 103 -12.77 12.58 3.00
CA VAL A 103 -13.50 11.33 3.25
C VAL A 103 -13.66 11.06 4.76
N LYS A 104 -12.69 11.46 5.58
CA LYS A 104 -12.63 11.28 7.04
C LYS A 104 -12.88 9.83 7.46
N PRO A 105 -12.09 8.87 6.98
CA PRO A 105 -12.27 7.46 7.32
C PRO A 105 -12.10 7.26 8.83
N LYS A 106 -12.82 6.28 9.40
CA LYS A 106 -12.68 5.92 10.82
C LYS A 106 -11.27 5.44 11.14
N TYR A 107 -10.71 4.64 10.24
CA TYR A 107 -9.35 4.12 10.32
C TYR A 107 -8.58 4.40 9.04
N PHE A 108 -7.28 4.55 9.17
CA PHE A 108 -6.39 4.63 8.03
C PHE A 108 -5.10 3.82 8.26
N LEU A 109 -4.45 3.44 7.18
CA LEU A 109 -3.11 2.90 7.16
C LEU A 109 -2.39 3.44 5.92
N LEU A 110 -1.28 4.15 6.16
CA LEU A 110 -0.34 4.56 5.11
C LEU A 110 0.91 3.70 5.20
N GLU A 111 1.27 3.03 4.12
CA GLU A 111 2.54 2.32 3.96
C GLU A 111 3.50 3.15 3.13
N ASN A 112 4.78 3.16 3.51
CA ASN A 112 5.84 3.70 2.66
C ASN A 112 7.19 3.05 2.96
N VAL A 113 8.18 3.31 2.10
CA VAL A 113 9.55 2.82 2.30
C VAL A 113 10.20 3.47 3.51
N LYS A 114 11.23 2.80 4.08
CA LYS A 114 12.15 3.42 5.03
C LYS A 114 12.86 4.59 4.34
N MET A 115 12.80 5.76 4.94
CA MET A 115 13.32 7.02 4.40
C MET A 115 14.06 7.82 5.47
N LYS A 116 14.66 8.95 5.09
CA LYS A 116 15.34 9.87 6.01
C LYS A 116 14.36 10.42 7.05
N LYS A 117 14.86 10.69 8.26
CA LYS A 117 14.05 11.16 9.39
C LYS A 117 13.26 12.43 9.06
N ASP A 118 13.89 13.41 8.41
CA ASP A 118 13.23 14.67 8.04
C ASP A 118 11.96 14.45 7.21
N TRP A 119 11.99 13.45 6.31
CA TRP A 119 10.83 13.12 5.49
C TRP A 119 9.77 12.33 6.26
N GLN A 120 10.20 11.45 7.17
CA GLN A 120 9.29 10.79 8.10
C GLN A 120 8.53 11.83 8.94
N ASP A 121 9.24 12.84 9.46
CA ASP A 121 8.67 13.89 10.30
C ASP A 121 7.62 14.72 9.54
N ILE A 122 7.88 15.01 8.26
CA ILE A 122 6.88 15.66 7.41
C ILE A 122 5.63 14.79 7.27
N ILE A 123 5.77 13.52 6.88
CA ILE A 123 4.63 12.60 6.75
C ILE A 123 3.90 12.48 8.10
N THR A 124 4.63 12.30 9.20
CA THR A 124 4.10 12.23 10.56
C THR A 124 3.26 13.47 10.92
N SER A 125 3.73 14.67 10.53
CA SER A 125 3.00 15.91 10.78
C SER A 125 1.63 15.98 10.08
N TYR A 126 1.51 15.36 8.89
CA TYR A 126 0.25 15.27 8.15
C TYR A 126 -0.66 14.15 8.65
N MET A 127 -0.08 13.01 9.04
CA MET A 127 -0.82 11.83 9.49
C MET A 127 -1.23 11.92 10.98
N GLY A 128 -0.55 12.75 11.78
CA GLY A 128 -0.84 12.96 13.19
C GLY A 128 -0.49 11.79 14.12
N VAL A 129 0.25 10.79 13.60
CA VAL A 129 0.68 9.59 14.33
C VAL A 129 2.10 9.22 13.95
N GLU A 130 2.88 8.66 14.89
CA GLU A 130 4.22 8.16 14.61
C GLU A 130 4.17 6.85 13.80
N PRO A 131 5.13 6.60 12.90
CA PRO A 131 5.19 5.36 12.16
C PRO A 131 5.76 4.22 13.00
N ILE A 132 5.29 3.01 12.72
CA ILE A 132 5.95 1.79 13.14
C ILE A 132 6.74 1.21 11.96
N LEU A 133 8.00 0.82 12.22
CA LEU A 133 8.82 0.10 11.26
C LEU A 133 8.53 -1.40 11.38
N ILE A 134 8.08 -2.03 10.31
CA ILE A 134 7.89 -3.48 10.24
C ILE A 134 8.73 -4.05 9.10
N ASN A 135 9.44 -5.14 9.39
CA ASN A 135 10.13 -5.92 8.37
C ASN A 135 9.30 -7.16 8.03
N SER A 136 9.01 -7.37 6.75
CA SER A 136 8.28 -8.56 6.29
C SER A 136 9.00 -9.86 6.63
N SER A 137 10.31 -9.84 6.91
CA SER A 137 11.07 -11.01 7.33
C SER A 137 10.52 -11.68 8.60
N LEU A 138 9.79 -10.93 9.42
CA LEU A 138 9.12 -11.48 10.61
C LEU A 138 8.01 -12.49 10.25
N VAL A 139 7.44 -12.39 9.06
CA VAL A 139 6.26 -13.18 8.66
C VAL A 139 6.40 -13.83 7.28
N SER A 140 7.52 -13.66 6.62
CA SER A 140 7.81 -14.22 5.29
C SER A 140 9.31 -14.36 5.07
N ALA A 141 9.73 -15.05 4.01
CA ALA A 141 11.14 -15.16 3.63
C ALA A 141 11.71 -13.90 2.94
N GLN A 142 10.99 -12.79 2.95
CA GLN A 142 11.40 -11.54 2.29
C GLN A 142 11.90 -10.51 3.29
N ASN A 143 13.13 -10.03 3.12
CA ASN A 143 13.63 -8.86 3.86
C ASN A 143 13.12 -7.57 3.22
N ARG A 144 12.08 -6.96 3.80
CA ARG A 144 11.41 -5.76 3.28
C ARG A 144 10.96 -4.86 4.44
N GLU A 145 11.77 -3.87 4.78
CA GLU A 145 11.44 -2.86 5.79
C GLU A 145 10.48 -1.82 5.23
N ARG A 146 9.38 -1.56 5.98
CA ARG A 146 8.38 -0.55 5.65
C ARG A 146 7.95 0.23 6.87
N LEU A 147 7.62 1.48 6.66
CA LEU A 147 7.02 2.36 7.66
C LEU A 147 5.51 2.37 7.49
N TYR A 148 4.80 2.27 8.59
CA TYR A 148 3.34 2.27 8.63
C TYR A 148 2.85 3.35 9.57
N TRP A 149 2.10 4.32 9.05
CA TRP A 149 1.36 5.32 9.85
C TRP A 149 -0.09 4.89 9.91
N THR A 150 -0.64 4.74 11.11
CA THR A 150 -2.03 4.29 11.27
C THR A 150 -2.60 4.69 12.61
N ASN A 151 -3.92 4.90 12.65
CA ASN A 151 -4.69 5.08 13.87
C ASN A 151 -5.41 3.77 14.30
N LEU A 152 -5.10 2.64 13.70
CA LEU A 152 -5.59 1.33 14.16
C LEU A 152 -5.09 1.08 15.58
N PRO A 153 -5.98 0.65 16.50
CA PRO A 153 -5.60 0.41 17.89
C PRO A 153 -4.71 -0.84 18.02
N ASN A 154 -3.87 -0.85 19.05
CA ASN A 154 -3.07 -2.02 19.45
C ASN A 154 -2.13 -2.57 18.36
N LEU A 155 -1.67 -1.73 17.44
CA LEU A 155 -0.69 -2.14 16.44
C LEU A 155 0.62 -2.54 17.13
N GLN A 156 1.08 -3.75 16.86
CA GLN A 156 2.34 -4.30 17.39
C GLN A 156 3.15 -4.91 16.27
N GLN A 157 4.45 -5.04 16.50
CA GLN A 157 5.32 -5.83 15.63
C GLN A 157 4.81 -7.28 15.61
N PRO A 158 4.71 -7.93 14.44
CA PRO A 158 4.40 -9.34 14.39
C PRO A 158 5.52 -10.15 15.05
N THR A 159 5.14 -11.28 15.66
CA THR A 159 6.11 -12.26 16.15
C THR A 159 6.87 -12.86 14.98
N ASP A 160 8.18 -13.04 15.13
CA ASP A 160 8.99 -13.70 14.11
C ASP A 160 8.56 -15.17 13.96
N LYS A 161 8.19 -15.53 12.74
CA LYS A 161 7.77 -16.87 12.35
C LYS A 161 8.93 -17.74 11.87
N GLU A 162 10.14 -17.18 11.83
CA GLU A 162 11.38 -17.87 11.41
C GLU A 162 11.27 -18.50 10.00
N ILE A 163 10.49 -17.89 9.10
CA ILE A 163 10.31 -18.36 7.73
C ILE A 163 11.54 -18.02 6.91
N LEU A 164 12.31 -19.03 6.54
CA LEU A 164 13.50 -18.90 5.71
C LEU A 164 13.16 -19.14 4.23
N LEU A 165 14.03 -18.66 3.33
CA LEU A 165 13.87 -18.87 1.89
C LEU A 165 13.71 -20.35 1.55
N LYS A 166 14.48 -21.22 2.17
CA LYS A 166 14.37 -22.69 1.98
C LYS A 166 12.99 -23.26 2.29
N ASN A 167 12.19 -22.59 3.12
CA ASN A 167 10.85 -23.05 3.50
C ASN A 167 9.77 -22.74 2.44
N ILE A 168 10.11 -21.94 1.43
CA ILE A 168 9.19 -21.53 0.35
C ILE A 168 9.68 -21.93 -1.04
N LEU A 169 10.83 -22.60 -1.12
CA LEU A 169 11.32 -23.19 -2.35
C LEU A 169 10.64 -24.53 -2.59
N ASP A 170 10.29 -24.81 -3.84
CA ASP A 170 9.81 -26.12 -4.25
C ASP A 170 10.96 -27.13 -4.18
N ASP A 171 10.67 -28.34 -3.72
CA ASP A 171 11.64 -29.45 -3.66
C ASP A 171 11.92 -30.07 -5.04
N GLU A 172 11.22 -29.60 -6.09
CA GLU A 172 11.43 -30.07 -7.45
C GLU A 172 12.74 -29.54 -8.03
N PRO A 173 13.60 -30.38 -8.60
CA PRO A 173 14.80 -29.91 -9.28
C PRO A 173 14.38 -29.03 -10.44
N PHE A 174 14.97 -27.83 -10.54
CA PHE A 174 14.81 -26.96 -11.70
C PHE A 174 15.05 -27.77 -12.97
N SER A 175 14.02 -27.96 -13.81
CA SER A 175 14.24 -28.46 -15.13
C SER A 175 15.02 -27.40 -15.90
N GLU A 176 16.14 -27.77 -16.54
CA GLU A 176 17.05 -26.87 -17.27
C GLU A 176 16.42 -26.22 -18.52
N THR A 177 15.12 -26.22 -18.66
CA THR A 177 14.40 -25.68 -19.81
C THR A 177 13.68 -24.38 -19.50
N TYR A 178 14.41 -23.37 -19.07
CA TYR A 178 13.94 -21.99 -19.26
C TYR A 178 14.43 -21.51 -20.65
N PRO A 179 13.53 -21.14 -21.57
CA PRO A 179 13.94 -20.50 -22.79
C PRO A 179 14.66 -19.19 -22.44
N ASN A 180 15.86 -19.01 -22.99
CA ASN A 180 16.61 -17.77 -22.88
C ASN A 180 15.74 -16.62 -23.39
N TYR A 181 15.19 -15.82 -22.50
CA TYR A 181 14.68 -14.50 -22.85
C TYR A 181 15.91 -13.60 -23.01
N MET A 182 16.40 -13.46 -24.27
CA MET A 182 17.23 -12.35 -24.69
C MET A 182 16.37 -11.10 -24.90
#